data_53d631efbd60ad6f736e6905441510e1
#
_entry.id   53d631efbd60ad6f736e6905441510e1
#
_cell.length_a   1.000
_cell.length_b   1.000
_cell.length_c   1.000
_cell.angle_alpha   90.00
_cell.angle_beta   90.00
_cell.angle_gamma   90.00
#
_symmetry.space_group_name_H-M   'P 1'
#
loop_
_entity.id
_entity.type
_entity.pdbx_description
1 polymer ?
#
loop_
_entity_poly.entity_id
_entity_poly.type
_entity_poly.pdbx_seq_one_letter_code
_entity_poly.pdbx_strand_id
1 'polypeptide(L)'
;MDPIKFVDSLDAQKHVVLVYEDESFGKMIQFRFINNGLLKGENCIYLTHGDPKIIKKEMDKGGIAVKEFVQNGLLQIQQISSPEKDPKGIMTGYENIVKQITGNKKPPYRIVGRIMPNLGIEEAMSVQITIERMAHANFENFNSSVLCTYDFNEIPANDYKMWLGRLCKYHHAAIVSTNSGMSMAGYL
;
A
#
# COMPACT_ATOMS: atom_id res chain seq x y z
N MET A 1 16.83 7.56 -7.58
CA MET A 1 16.15 7.37 -8.90
C MET A 1 14.86 8.18 -8.90
N ASP A 2 14.38 8.59 -10.06
CA ASP A 2 13.05 9.21 -10.21
C ASP A 2 11.96 8.22 -9.79
N PRO A 3 10.99 8.60 -8.92
CA PRO A 3 9.95 7.70 -8.42
C PRO A 3 9.08 7.06 -9.49
N ILE A 4 8.75 7.79 -10.55
CA ILE A 4 7.92 7.27 -11.64
C ILE A 4 8.66 6.16 -12.38
N LYS A 5 9.92 6.44 -12.78
CA LYS A 5 10.77 5.44 -13.43
C LYS A 5 11.02 4.23 -12.55
N PHE A 6 11.16 4.46 -11.23
CA PHE A 6 11.33 3.38 -10.26
C PHE A 6 10.12 2.46 -10.23
N VAL A 7 8.89 3.03 -10.10
CA VAL A 7 7.65 2.23 -10.09
C VAL A 7 7.47 1.44 -11.39
N ASP A 8 7.85 2.02 -12.52
CA ASP A 8 7.76 1.33 -13.81
C ASP A 8 8.75 0.18 -13.95
N SER A 9 9.90 0.30 -13.29
CA SER A 9 10.96 -0.71 -13.32
C SER A 9 10.85 -1.76 -12.22
N LEU A 10 9.85 -1.63 -11.31
CA LEU A 10 9.69 -2.60 -10.21
C LEU A 10 9.40 -4.00 -10.75
N ASP A 11 10.29 -4.90 -10.40
CA ASP A 11 10.08 -6.33 -10.59
C ASP A 11 9.00 -6.87 -9.66
N ALA A 12 8.57 -8.11 -9.93
CA ALA A 12 7.65 -8.82 -9.05
C ALA A 12 8.25 -9.04 -7.65
N GLN A 13 7.37 -9.24 -6.66
CA GLN A 13 7.72 -9.62 -5.29
C GLN A 13 8.56 -8.58 -4.55
N LYS A 14 8.10 -7.32 -4.54
CA LYS A 14 8.70 -6.25 -3.75
C LYS A 14 7.73 -5.69 -2.72
N HIS A 15 8.20 -5.58 -1.49
CA HIS A 15 7.55 -4.83 -0.42
C HIS A 15 8.12 -3.42 -0.41
N VAL A 16 7.32 -2.44 -0.83
CA VAL A 16 7.75 -1.07 -1.07
C VAL A 16 7.01 -0.13 -0.14
N VAL A 17 7.72 0.77 0.52
CA VAL A 17 7.11 1.87 1.27
C VAL A 17 7.04 3.13 0.40
N LEU A 18 5.88 3.77 0.36
CA LEU A 18 5.65 5.09 -0.22
C LEU A 18 5.33 6.06 0.90
N VAL A 19 6.18 7.07 1.11
CA VAL A 19 5.94 8.18 2.02
C VAL A 19 5.82 9.47 1.20
N TYR A 20 4.74 10.21 1.38
CA TYR A 20 4.45 11.41 0.60
C TYR A 20 3.84 12.51 1.46
N GLU A 21 4.11 13.77 1.12
CA GLU A 21 3.46 14.97 1.68
C GLU A 21 2.37 15.50 0.74
N ASP A 22 2.52 15.32 -0.57
CA ASP A 22 1.53 15.68 -1.59
C ASP A 22 0.63 14.48 -1.91
N GLU A 23 -0.65 14.58 -1.54
CA GLU A 23 -1.65 13.54 -1.78
C GLU A 23 -1.82 13.22 -3.28
N SER A 24 -1.76 14.25 -4.14
CA SER A 24 -1.90 14.06 -5.59
C SER A 24 -0.75 13.25 -6.16
N PHE A 25 0.47 13.52 -5.71
CA PHE A 25 1.65 12.72 -6.06
C PHE A 25 1.55 11.30 -5.50
N GLY A 26 1.16 11.18 -4.23
CA GLY A 26 0.94 9.88 -3.58
C GLY A 26 -0.03 9.01 -4.38
N LYS A 27 -1.20 9.56 -4.76
CA LYS A 27 -2.20 8.87 -5.58
C LYS A 27 -1.69 8.52 -6.98
N MET A 28 -0.96 9.43 -7.62
CA MET A 28 -0.38 9.16 -8.94
C MET A 28 0.54 7.92 -8.91
N ILE A 29 1.41 7.82 -7.92
CA ILE A 29 2.32 6.66 -7.74
C ILE A 29 1.51 5.39 -7.47
N GLN A 30 0.52 5.45 -6.59
CA GLN A 30 -0.35 4.32 -6.26
C GLN A 30 -1.10 3.79 -7.48
N PHE A 31 -1.70 4.68 -8.25
CA PHE A 31 -2.46 4.31 -9.45
C PHE A 31 -1.56 3.75 -10.54
N ARG A 32 -0.37 4.34 -10.72
CA ARG A 32 0.63 3.82 -11.66
C ARG A 32 1.10 2.42 -11.27
N PHE A 33 1.36 2.19 -9.98
CA PHE A 33 1.74 0.88 -9.47
C PHE A 33 0.65 -0.17 -9.75
N ILE A 34 -0.63 0.15 -9.50
CA ILE A 34 -1.78 -0.71 -9.81
C ILE A 34 -1.88 -0.95 -11.32
N ASN A 35 -1.83 0.12 -12.14
CA ASN A 35 -1.96 0.01 -13.58
C ASN A 35 -0.89 -0.89 -14.20
N ASN A 36 0.35 -0.78 -13.74
CA ASN A 36 1.45 -1.64 -14.18
C ASN A 36 1.17 -3.12 -13.91
N GLY A 37 0.50 -3.46 -12.81
CA GLY A 37 0.06 -4.81 -12.52
C GLY A 37 -1.09 -5.28 -13.41
N LEU A 38 -2.09 -4.43 -13.61
CA LEU A 38 -3.24 -4.72 -14.47
C LEU A 38 -2.80 -5.04 -15.90
N LEU A 39 -1.85 -4.26 -16.43
CA LEU A 39 -1.29 -4.48 -17.77
C LEU A 39 -0.48 -5.79 -17.88
N LYS A 40 0.02 -6.31 -16.76
CA LYS A 40 0.71 -7.61 -16.66
C LYS A 40 -0.24 -8.77 -16.35
N GLY A 41 -1.55 -8.51 -16.17
CA GLY A 41 -2.54 -9.53 -15.81
C GLY A 41 -2.47 -9.99 -14.35
N GLU A 42 -1.85 -9.20 -13.46
CA GLU A 42 -1.77 -9.51 -12.04
C GLU A 42 -3.12 -9.23 -11.34
N ASN A 43 -3.40 -9.94 -10.24
CA ASN A 43 -4.56 -9.64 -9.39
C ASN A 43 -4.29 -8.39 -8.55
N CYS A 44 -4.83 -7.25 -8.98
CA CYS A 44 -4.60 -5.95 -8.37
C CYS A 44 -5.65 -5.64 -7.30
N ILE A 45 -5.20 -5.24 -6.13
CA ILE A 45 -6.03 -4.96 -4.95
C ILE A 45 -5.66 -3.59 -4.39
N TYR A 46 -6.63 -2.68 -4.35
CA TYR A 46 -6.47 -1.38 -3.72
C TYR A 46 -7.27 -1.34 -2.42
N LEU A 47 -6.57 -1.17 -1.30
CA LEU A 47 -7.18 -1.09 0.03
C LEU A 47 -7.51 0.37 0.36
N THR A 48 -8.69 0.59 0.90
CA THR A 48 -9.10 1.91 1.38
C THR A 48 -9.87 1.80 2.70
N HIS A 49 -9.76 2.80 3.54
CA HIS A 49 -10.62 2.97 4.72
C HIS A 49 -11.84 3.84 4.42
N GLY A 50 -11.83 4.56 3.28
CA GLY A 50 -12.92 5.38 2.79
C GLY A 50 -13.85 4.64 1.81
N ASP A 51 -14.69 5.41 1.10
CA ASP A 51 -15.62 4.87 0.10
C ASP A 51 -14.86 4.40 -1.17
N PRO A 52 -14.95 3.11 -1.52
CA PRO A 52 -14.33 2.58 -2.75
C PRO A 52 -14.80 3.25 -4.04
N LYS A 53 -15.99 3.86 -4.05
CA LYS A 53 -16.53 4.58 -5.22
C LYS A 53 -15.71 5.82 -5.55
N ILE A 54 -15.16 6.48 -4.53
CA ILE A 54 -14.29 7.66 -4.73
C ILE A 54 -13.02 7.22 -5.45
N ILE A 55 -12.37 6.17 -4.96
CA ILE A 55 -11.14 5.64 -5.56
C ILE A 55 -11.38 5.18 -7.01
N LYS A 56 -12.50 4.48 -7.27
CA LYS A 56 -12.88 4.09 -8.64
C LYS A 56 -12.95 5.29 -9.58
N LYS A 57 -13.62 6.35 -9.16
CA LYS A 57 -13.77 7.58 -9.95
C LYS A 57 -12.43 8.28 -10.19
N GLU A 58 -11.55 8.29 -9.19
CA GLU A 58 -10.23 8.90 -9.30
C GLU A 58 -9.33 8.09 -10.24
N MET A 59 -9.34 6.76 -10.16
CA MET A 59 -8.62 5.88 -11.07
C MET A 59 -9.11 6.03 -12.52
N ASP A 60 -10.42 6.09 -12.75
CA ASP A 60 -11.00 6.33 -14.09
C ASP A 60 -10.53 7.67 -14.66
N LYS A 61 -10.53 8.74 -13.85
CA LYS A 61 -9.99 10.05 -14.24
C LYS A 61 -8.49 10.00 -14.56
N GLY A 62 -7.76 9.12 -13.87
CA GLY A 62 -6.34 8.85 -14.12
C GLY A 62 -6.06 7.97 -15.33
N GLY A 63 -7.11 7.60 -16.10
CA GLY A 63 -6.97 6.83 -17.35
C GLY A 63 -6.92 5.31 -17.18
N ILE A 64 -7.24 4.79 -16.00
CA ILE A 64 -7.34 3.33 -15.76
C ILE A 64 -8.74 2.87 -16.17
N ALA A 65 -8.83 1.83 -17.01
CA ALA A 65 -10.11 1.25 -17.45
C ALA A 65 -10.78 0.43 -16.30
N VAL A 66 -11.17 1.13 -15.21
CA VAL A 66 -11.64 0.49 -13.95
C VAL A 66 -12.80 -0.44 -14.20
N LYS A 67 -13.80 -0.04 -15.00
CA LYS A 67 -14.98 -0.87 -15.27
C LYS A 67 -14.59 -2.21 -15.88
N GLU A 68 -13.69 -2.19 -16.86
CA GLU A 68 -13.22 -3.40 -17.54
C GLU A 68 -12.45 -4.32 -16.58
N PHE A 69 -11.46 -3.77 -15.84
CA PHE A 69 -10.66 -4.57 -14.93
C PHE A 69 -11.42 -5.10 -13.73
N VAL A 70 -12.47 -4.41 -13.26
CA VAL A 70 -13.36 -4.93 -12.23
C VAL A 70 -14.25 -6.04 -12.79
N GLN A 71 -14.78 -5.90 -14.02
CA GLN A 71 -15.65 -6.91 -14.63
C GLN A 71 -14.91 -8.22 -14.94
N ASN A 72 -13.66 -8.13 -15.39
CA ASN A 72 -12.85 -9.33 -15.64
C ASN A 72 -12.15 -9.88 -14.38
N GLY A 73 -12.37 -9.23 -13.22
CA GLY A 73 -11.92 -9.70 -11.92
C GLY A 73 -10.45 -9.41 -11.59
N LEU A 74 -9.72 -8.67 -12.44
CA LEU A 74 -8.32 -8.31 -12.18
C LEU A 74 -8.14 -7.15 -11.19
N LEU A 75 -9.14 -6.26 -11.06
CA LEU A 75 -9.09 -5.15 -10.11
C LEU A 75 -10.13 -5.32 -9.01
N GLN A 76 -9.69 -5.21 -7.77
CA GLN A 76 -10.54 -5.03 -6.59
C GLN A 76 -10.19 -3.71 -5.91
N ILE A 77 -11.21 -2.92 -5.57
CA ILE A 77 -11.06 -1.77 -4.68
C ILE A 77 -11.90 -2.08 -3.46
N GLN A 78 -11.24 -2.32 -2.35
CA GLN A 78 -11.85 -2.92 -1.17
C GLN A 78 -11.74 -2.02 0.04
N GLN A 79 -12.87 -1.75 0.67
CA GLN A 79 -12.89 -1.13 1.98
C GLN A 79 -12.51 -2.16 3.03
N ILE A 80 -11.57 -1.79 3.90
CA ILE A 80 -11.15 -2.62 5.03
C ILE A 80 -11.49 -1.93 6.35
N SER A 81 -11.77 -2.74 7.37
CA SER A 81 -11.93 -2.27 8.74
C SER A 81 -10.58 -2.28 9.48
N SER A 82 -10.46 -1.47 10.54
CA SER A 82 -9.30 -1.57 11.41
C SER A 82 -9.22 -2.96 12.06
N PRO A 83 -8.04 -3.60 12.09
CA PRO A 83 -7.85 -4.91 12.72
C PRO A 83 -8.09 -4.88 14.23
N GLU A 84 -8.02 -3.71 14.87
CA GLU A 84 -8.32 -3.52 16.29
C GLU A 84 -9.78 -3.87 16.66
N LYS A 85 -10.67 -3.88 15.66
CA LYS A 85 -12.10 -4.23 15.86
C LYS A 85 -12.32 -5.73 15.94
N ASP A 86 -11.32 -6.56 15.68
CA ASP A 86 -11.47 -8.01 15.80
C ASP A 86 -11.46 -8.42 17.29
N PRO A 87 -12.50 -9.13 17.77
CA PRO A 87 -12.59 -9.52 19.18
C PRO A 87 -11.50 -10.49 19.63
N LYS A 88 -10.81 -11.15 18.69
CA LYS A 88 -9.69 -12.06 18.96
C LYS A 88 -8.33 -11.36 18.90
N GLY A 89 -8.35 -10.03 18.74
CA GLY A 89 -7.15 -9.20 18.76
C GLY A 89 -6.63 -8.84 17.36
N ILE A 90 -5.73 -7.87 17.35
CA ILE A 90 -5.19 -7.20 16.14
C ILE A 90 -4.61 -8.20 15.14
N MET A 91 -3.92 -9.23 15.62
CA MET A 91 -3.28 -10.20 14.73
C MET A 91 -4.30 -11.05 13.96
N THR A 92 -5.34 -11.51 14.65
CA THR A 92 -6.45 -12.22 14.00
C THR A 92 -7.16 -11.30 13.02
N GLY A 93 -7.38 -10.03 13.38
CA GLY A 93 -7.94 -9.02 12.51
C GLY A 93 -7.10 -8.82 11.23
N TYR A 94 -5.79 -8.72 11.35
CA TYR A 94 -4.88 -8.65 10.21
C TYR A 94 -4.97 -9.89 9.30
N GLU A 95 -4.90 -11.09 9.89
CA GLU A 95 -5.02 -12.35 9.12
C GLU A 95 -6.37 -12.45 8.39
N ASN A 96 -7.45 -12.01 9.03
CA ASN A 96 -8.78 -11.99 8.43
C ASN A 96 -8.84 -11.00 7.26
N ILE A 97 -8.20 -9.83 7.36
CA ILE A 97 -8.06 -8.88 6.27
C ILE A 97 -7.29 -9.53 5.11
N VAL A 98 -6.14 -10.15 5.37
CA VAL A 98 -5.35 -10.83 4.33
C VAL A 98 -6.17 -11.91 3.62
N LYS A 99 -6.88 -12.76 4.37
CA LYS A 99 -7.77 -13.78 3.79
C LYS A 99 -8.91 -13.17 2.97
N GLN A 100 -9.49 -12.07 3.44
CA GLN A 100 -10.55 -11.35 2.75
C GLN A 100 -10.08 -10.76 1.41
N ILE A 101 -8.90 -10.12 1.38
CA ILE A 101 -8.39 -9.45 0.18
C ILE A 101 -7.87 -10.43 -0.87
N THR A 102 -7.28 -11.55 -0.47
CA THR A 102 -6.81 -12.58 -1.39
C THR A 102 -7.96 -13.48 -1.86
N GLY A 103 -8.91 -13.81 -0.95
CA GLY A 103 -10.07 -14.62 -1.25
C GLY A 103 -9.71 -15.93 -1.95
N ASN A 104 -10.41 -16.24 -3.04
CA ASN A 104 -10.17 -17.41 -3.89
C ASN A 104 -9.25 -17.11 -5.08
N LYS A 105 -8.64 -15.94 -5.13
CA LYS A 105 -7.75 -15.55 -6.23
C LYS A 105 -6.39 -16.22 -6.09
N LYS A 106 -5.75 -16.45 -7.22
CA LYS A 106 -4.37 -16.98 -7.26
C LYS A 106 -3.36 -15.87 -7.46
N PRO A 107 -2.16 -15.97 -6.86
CA PRO A 107 -1.09 -15.04 -7.15
C PRO A 107 -0.68 -15.08 -8.64
N PRO A 108 0.04 -14.09 -9.17
CA PRO A 108 0.65 -12.98 -8.40
C PRO A 108 -0.36 -11.89 -8.03
N TYR A 109 -0.14 -11.31 -6.84
CA TYR A 109 -0.93 -10.18 -6.37
C TYR A 109 -0.14 -8.87 -6.48
N ARG A 110 -0.87 -7.76 -6.70
CA ARG A 110 -0.34 -6.40 -6.59
C ARG A 110 -1.26 -5.58 -5.69
N ILE A 111 -0.74 -5.20 -4.53
CA ILE A 111 -1.55 -4.64 -3.45
C ILE A 111 -1.07 -3.23 -3.14
N VAL A 112 -2.01 -2.29 -3.01
CA VAL A 112 -1.76 -0.93 -2.55
C VAL A 112 -2.59 -0.64 -1.31
N GLY A 113 -1.98 -0.03 -0.31
CA GLY A 113 -2.65 0.48 0.87
C GLY A 113 -1.90 0.18 2.16
N ARG A 114 -2.56 0.45 3.27
CA ARG A 114 -2.08 0.13 4.62
C ARG A 114 -3.22 -0.46 5.45
N ILE A 115 -2.88 -1.12 6.53
CA ILE A 115 -3.86 -1.85 7.35
C ILE A 115 -4.49 -0.93 8.42
N MET A 116 -3.70 -0.09 9.08
CA MET A 116 -4.22 0.83 10.10
C MET A 116 -4.79 2.10 9.47
N PRO A 117 -6.00 2.53 9.84
CA PRO A 117 -6.67 3.68 9.23
C PRO A 117 -6.09 5.03 9.65
N ASN A 118 -5.69 5.15 10.90
CA ASN A 118 -5.20 6.39 11.49
C ASN A 118 -3.85 6.14 12.16
N LEU A 119 -2.83 6.86 11.76
CA LEU A 119 -1.46 6.73 12.27
C LEU A 119 -1.05 7.89 13.18
N GLY A 120 -1.93 8.88 13.40
CA GLY A 120 -1.62 10.11 14.13
C GLY A 120 -1.31 9.93 15.61
N ILE A 121 -1.45 8.73 16.15
CA ILE A 121 -1.09 8.37 17.52
C ILE A 121 -0.03 7.26 17.53
N GLU A 122 0.86 7.31 18.51
CA GLU A 122 2.00 6.40 18.63
C GLU A 122 1.60 4.93 18.72
N GLU A 123 0.51 4.62 19.43
CA GLU A 123 -0.01 3.26 19.57
C GLU A 123 -0.41 2.68 18.21
N ALA A 124 -1.16 3.42 17.41
CA ALA A 124 -1.58 2.97 16.08
C ALA A 124 -0.38 2.79 15.15
N MET A 125 0.59 3.72 15.20
CA MET A 125 1.82 3.61 14.43
C MET A 125 2.67 2.41 14.86
N SER A 126 2.74 2.10 16.15
CA SER A 126 3.43 0.92 16.69
C SER A 126 2.78 -0.39 16.22
N VAL A 127 1.45 -0.41 16.17
CA VAL A 127 0.69 -1.55 15.62
C VAL A 127 0.99 -1.72 14.13
N GLN A 128 0.94 -0.64 13.35
CA GLN A 128 1.26 -0.70 11.92
C GLN A 128 2.69 -1.20 11.68
N ILE A 129 3.69 -0.71 12.43
CA ILE A 129 5.07 -1.22 12.33
C ILE A 129 5.17 -2.71 12.66
N THR A 130 4.39 -3.18 13.62
CA THR A 130 4.34 -4.62 13.96
C THR A 130 3.78 -5.43 12.78
N ILE A 131 2.73 -4.95 12.14
CA ILE A 131 2.14 -5.56 10.93
C ILE A 131 3.17 -5.58 9.79
N GLU A 132 3.86 -4.45 9.52
CA GLU A 132 4.89 -4.38 8.48
C GLU A 132 6.04 -5.37 8.72
N ARG A 133 6.50 -5.48 9.96
CA ARG A 133 7.54 -6.45 10.33
C ARG A 133 7.11 -7.89 10.04
N MET A 134 5.85 -8.22 10.34
CA MET A 134 5.33 -9.58 10.12
C MET A 134 5.09 -9.86 8.64
N ALA A 135 4.54 -8.90 7.92
CA ALA A 135 4.36 -8.98 6.48
C ALA A 135 5.72 -9.18 5.78
N HIS A 136 6.73 -8.42 6.19
CA HIS A 136 8.08 -8.51 5.63
C HIS A 136 8.75 -9.87 5.93
N ALA A 137 8.63 -10.37 7.16
CA ALA A 137 9.21 -11.65 7.56
C ALA A 137 8.66 -12.86 6.77
N ASN A 138 7.44 -12.75 6.25
CA ASN A 138 6.76 -13.80 5.49
C ASN A 138 6.61 -13.47 4.00
N PHE A 139 7.24 -12.39 3.55
CA PHE A 139 6.95 -11.80 2.24
C PHE A 139 7.28 -12.74 1.07
N GLU A 140 8.36 -13.48 1.13
CA GLU A 140 8.79 -14.42 0.08
C GLU A 140 7.74 -15.51 -0.21
N ASN A 141 6.94 -15.86 0.81
CA ASN A 141 5.88 -16.85 0.68
C ASN A 141 4.58 -16.28 0.07
N PHE A 142 4.49 -14.96 -0.05
CA PHE A 142 3.26 -14.26 -0.44
C PHE A 142 3.32 -13.77 -1.90
N ASN A 143 3.95 -14.41 -2.80
CA ASN A 143 4.03 -14.10 -4.26
C ASN A 143 3.25 -12.83 -4.69
N SER A 144 3.67 -11.68 -4.19
CA SER A 144 3.01 -10.39 -4.37
C SER A 144 4.00 -9.25 -4.49
N SER A 145 3.54 -8.14 -5.07
CA SER A 145 4.15 -6.83 -4.93
C SER A 145 3.22 -5.96 -4.08
N VAL A 146 3.73 -5.36 -3.02
CA VAL A 146 2.93 -4.53 -2.10
C VAL A 146 3.52 -3.13 -2.01
N LEU A 147 2.68 -2.12 -2.15
CA LEU A 147 3.00 -0.71 -1.94
C LEU A 147 2.26 -0.22 -0.70
N CYS A 148 2.97 -0.14 0.42
CA CYS A 148 2.46 0.41 1.68
C CYS A 148 2.53 1.93 1.66
N THR A 149 1.42 2.62 1.92
CA THR A 149 1.26 4.05 1.66
C THR A 149 1.12 4.84 2.94
N TYR A 150 1.93 5.89 3.09
CA TYR A 150 1.99 6.74 4.28
C TYR A 150 1.97 8.20 3.88
N ASP A 151 0.90 8.91 4.27
CA ASP A 151 0.91 10.35 4.26
C ASP A 151 1.83 10.83 5.40
N PHE A 152 2.83 11.62 5.06
CA PHE A 152 3.78 12.16 6.04
C PHE A 152 3.09 12.98 7.13
N ASN A 153 2.01 13.69 6.76
CA ASN A 153 1.25 14.52 7.68
C ASN A 153 0.45 13.70 8.72
N GLU A 154 0.26 12.41 8.47
CA GLU A 154 -0.41 11.49 9.40
C GLU A 154 0.59 10.77 10.33
N ILE A 155 1.90 10.85 10.08
CA ILE A 155 2.91 10.24 10.95
C ILE A 155 3.09 11.12 12.18
N PRO A 156 3.15 10.53 13.42
CA PRO A 156 3.34 11.31 14.62
C PRO A 156 4.58 12.22 14.52
N ALA A 157 4.38 13.53 14.77
CA ALA A 157 5.43 14.54 14.60
C ALA A 157 6.61 14.30 15.56
N ASN A 158 6.32 13.76 16.74
CA ASN A 158 7.34 13.32 17.67
C ASN A 158 8.04 12.09 17.10
N ASP A 159 9.36 12.17 16.96
CA ASP A 159 10.18 11.02 16.50
C ASP A 159 9.89 10.53 15.06
N TYR A 160 9.40 11.39 14.15
CA TYR A 160 9.12 10.97 12.77
C TYR A 160 10.31 10.27 12.09
N LYS A 161 11.55 10.67 12.40
CA LYS A 161 12.76 10.01 11.89
C LYS A 161 12.86 8.55 12.33
N MET A 162 12.49 8.28 13.57
CA MET A 162 12.44 6.93 14.11
C MET A 162 11.37 6.11 13.37
N TRP A 163 10.17 6.67 13.15
CA TRP A 163 9.09 5.98 12.44
C TRP A 163 9.46 5.66 10.99
N LEU A 164 10.03 6.64 10.27
CA LEU A 164 10.52 6.42 8.91
C LEU A 164 11.63 5.36 8.87
N GLY A 165 12.57 5.40 9.80
CA GLY A 165 13.63 4.39 9.88
C GLY A 165 13.06 2.98 10.12
N ARG A 166 12.02 2.84 10.95
CA ARG A 166 11.36 1.55 11.18
C ARG A 166 10.58 1.08 9.96
N LEU A 167 9.86 1.98 9.26
CA LEU A 167 9.19 1.65 8.01
C LEU A 167 10.20 1.15 6.97
N CYS A 168 11.27 1.90 6.72
CA CYS A 168 12.30 1.50 5.78
C CYS A 168 12.89 0.13 6.12
N LYS A 169 13.13 -0.15 7.41
CA LYS A 169 13.71 -1.43 7.86
C LYS A 169 12.90 -2.67 7.44
N TYR A 170 11.59 -2.53 7.27
CA TYR A 170 10.70 -3.64 6.97
C TYR A 170 10.16 -3.61 5.53
N HIS A 171 10.90 -2.97 4.63
CA HIS A 171 10.58 -2.93 3.20
C HIS A 171 11.84 -3.22 2.36
N HIS A 172 11.65 -3.63 1.13
CA HIS A 172 12.76 -3.87 0.18
C HIS A 172 13.18 -2.59 -0.55
N ALA A 173 12.28 -1.60 -0.59
CA ALA A 173 12.50 -0.35 -1.31
C ALA A 173 11.65 0.77 -0.72
N ALA A 174 12.08 2.00 -0.91
CA ALA A 174 11.35 3.19 -0.49
C ALA A 174 11.18 4.18 -1.63
N ILE A 175 10.03 4.84 -1.62
CA ILE A 175 9.71 6.03 -2.41
C ILE A 175 9.35 7.12 -1.42
N VAL A 176 10.06 8.25 -1.49
CA VAL A 176 9.82 9.41 -0.61
C VAL A 176 9.64 10.64 -1.47
N SER A 177 8.58 11.40 -1.22
CA SER A 177 8.33 12.69 -1.85
C SER A 177 7.88 13.72 -0.84
N THR A 178 8.55 14.86 -0.81
CA THR A 178 8.26 15.95 0.09
C THR A 178 7.90 17.23 -0.67
N ASN A 179 7.15 18.13 -0.03
CA ASN A 179 6.79 19.43 -0.57
C ASN A 179 8.03 20.35 -0.75
N SER A 180 9.14 20.05 -0.07
CA SER A 180 10.41 20.75 -0.27
C SER A 180 11.11 20.43 -1.59
N GLY A 181 10.49 19.61 -2.44
CA GLY A 181 11.00 19.23 -3.76
C GLY A 181 11.94 18.03 -3.74
N MET A 182 12.13 17.39 -2.60
CA MET A 182 12.85 16.11 -2.55
C MET A 182 11.92 14.99 -3.02
N SER A 183 12.32 14.31 -4.08
CA SER A 183 11.61 13.14 -4.57
C SER A 183 12.64 12.08 -4.97
N MET A 184 12.63 10.94 -4.29
CA MET A 184 13.61 9.88 -4.48
C MET A 184 13.00 8.49 -4.31
N ALA A 185 13.56 7.54 -5.02
CA ALA A 185 13.21 6.13 -4.87
C ALA A 185 14.45 5.24 -5.00
N GLY A 186 14.46 4.11 -4.30
CA GLY A 186 15.55 3.15 -4.34
C GLY A 186 15.33 1.95 -3.46
N TYR A 187 16.17 0.93 -3.67
CA TYR A 187 16.24 -0.25 -2.80
C TYR A 187 16.91 0.10 -1.47
N LEU A 188 16.52 -0.58 -0.39
CA LEU A 188 16.98 -0.40 0.98
C LEU A 188 17.98 -1.48 1.38
#